data_717a55b0c02c85285f90124040390736
#
_entry.id   717a55b0c02c85285f90124040390736
#
_cell.length_a   1.000
_cell.length_b   1.000
_cell.length_c   1.000
_cell.angle_alpha   90.00
_cell.angle_beta   90.00
_cell.angle_gamma   90.00
#
_symmetry.space_group_name_H-M   'P 1'
#
loop_
_entity.id
_entity.type
_entity.pdbx_description
1 polymer ?
#
loop_
_entity_poly.entity_id
_entity_poly.type
_entity_poly.pdbx_seq_one_letter_code
_entity_poly.pdbx_strand_id
1 'polypeptide(L)'
;MVFDFSEINLNGEYEKVAEKDKDGKSRTRFIKNGNTFLVINSSTIEVRCDQKLAKLLQEKYESVMQSRYFGRGGVEIVPAGQLTQAELIDLIRLSYNLTT
;
A
#
# COMPACT_ATOMS: atom_id res chain seq x y z
N MET A 1 8.01 7.44 -11.85
CA MET A 1 6.67 7.97 -11.58
C MET A 1 6.44 8.05 -10.09
N VAL A 2 5.86 9.15 -9.65
CA VAL A 2 5.53 9.33 -8.22
C VAL A 2 4.03 9.07 -8.05
N PHE A 3 3.68 8.21 -7.10
CA PHE A 3 2.28 7.96 -6.78
C PHE A 3 1.69 9.20 -6.11
N ASP A 4 0.58 9.71 -6.64
CA ASP A 4 -0.09 10.88 -6.10
C ASP A 4 -1.23 10.48 -5.16
N PHE A 5 -0.98 10.64 -3.87
CA PHE A 5 -1.95 10.31 -2.83
C PHE A 5 -3.07 11.38 -2.72
N SER A 6 -2.87 12.58 -3.29
CA SER A 6 -3.82 13.69 -3.12
C SER A 6 -5.19 13.41 -3.75
N GLU A 7 -5.27 12.49 -4.70
CA GLU A 7 -6.52 12.13 -5.37
C GLU A 7 -7.36 11.12 -4.59
N ILE A 8 -6.85 10.62 -3.48
CA ILE A 8 -7.55 9.57 -2.72
C ILE A 8 -8.48 10.18 -1.67
N ASN A 9 -9.75 9.79 -1.74
CA ASN A 9 -10.73 10.12 -0.72
C ASN A 9 -11.08 8.86 0.05
N LEU A 10 -10.67 8.80 1.31
CA LEU A 10 -10.86 7.63 2.16
C LEU A 10 -12.12 7.71 3.03
N ASN A 11 -12.83 8.83 3.01
CA ASN A 11 -14.04 9.06 3.82
C ASN A 11 -13.80 8.85 5.33
N GLY A 12 -12.60 9.19 5.79
CA GLY A 12 -12.24 9.02 7.19
C GLY A 12 -10.90 9.63 7.51
N GLU A 13 -10.58 9.63 8.79
CA GLU A 13 -9.32 10.21 9.27
C GLU A 13 -8.18 9.21 9.21
N TYR A 14 -6.98 9.74 9.08
CA TYR A 14 -5.74 8.98 9.15
C TYR A 14 -4.59 9.89 9.56
N GLU A 15 -3.51 9.29 10.02
CA GLU A 15 -2.28 9.99 10.36
C GLU A 15 -1.18 9.59 9.38
N LYS A 16 -0.21 10.48 9.19
CA LYS A 16 0.97 10.20 8.38
C LYS A 16 2.22 10.28 9.26
N VAL A 17 3.11 9.31 9.10
CA VAL A 17 4.40 9.28 9.78
C VAL A 17 5.50 9.12 8.76
N ALA A 18 6.36 10.14 8.64
CA ALA A 18 7.55 10.03 7.81
C ALA A 18 8.68 9.45 8.66
N GLU A 19 9.29 8.37 8.19
CA GLU A 19 10.33 7.67 8.93
C GLU A 19 11.33 7.05 7.99
N LYS A 20 12.36 6.41 8.54
CA LYS A 20 13.31 5.60 7.78
C LYS A 20 13.06 4.14 8.08
N ASP A 21 13.18 3.28 7.05
CA ASP A 21 13.10 1.85 7.25
C ASP A 21 14.42 1.34 7.87
N LYS A 22 14.50 0.01 8.07
CA LYS A 22 15.68 -0.60 8.69
C LYS A 22 16.96 -0.44 7.85
N ASP A 23 16.80 -0.17 6.54
CA ASP A 23 17.93 0.06 5.64
C ASP A 23 18.26 1.55 5.48
N GLY A 24 17.62 2.42 6.26
CA GLY A 24 17.84 3.85 6.24
C GLY A 24 17.15 4.60 5.11
N LYS A 25 16.28 3.94 4.37
CA LYS A 25 15.53 4.56 3.26
C LYS A 25 14.27 5.22 3.79
N SER A 26 13.95 6.37 3.21
CA SER A 26 12.75 7.12 3.58
C SER A 26 11.48 6.39 3.19
N ARG A 27 10.50 6.40 4.08
CA ARG A 27 9.16 5.90 3.78
C ARG A 27 8.13 6.71 4.57
N THR A 28 6.88 6.65 4.13
CA THR A 28 5.76 7.28 4.84
C THR A 28 4.73 6.21 5.15
N ARG A 29 4.33 6.11 6.42
CA ARG A 29 3.25 5.21 6.84
C ARG A 29 1.98 6.01 7.05
N PHE A 30 0.87 5.43 6.63
CA PHE A 30 -0.47 6.01 6.81
C PHE A 30 -1.21 5.12 7.79
N ILE A 31 -1.75 5.72 8.85
CA ILE A 31 -2.22 5.01 10.04
C ILE A 31 -3.68 5.38 10.31
N LYS A 32 -4.50 4.35 10.52
CA LYS A 32 -5.91 4.48 10.91
C LYS A 32 -6.08 3.83 12.27
N ASN A 33 -6.51 4.60 13.28
CA ASN A 33 -6.72 4.09 14.64
C ASN A 33 -5.52 3.32 15.20
N GLY A 34 -4.32 3.83 14.97
CA GLY A 34 -3.10 3.20 15.44
C GLY A 34 -2.57 2.05 14.58
N ASN A 35 -3.27 1.69 13.50
CA ASN A 35 -2.86 0.59 12.63
C ASN A 35 -2.50 1.09 11.24
N THR A 36 -1.33 0.69 10.74
CA THR A 36 -0.87 1.08 9.40
C THR A 36 -1.73 0.41 8.34
N PHE A 37 -2.17 1.18 7.33
CA PHE A 37 -2.91 0.64 6.19
C PHE A 37 -2.21 0.88 4.85
N LEU A 38 -1.25 1.79 4.81
CA LEU A 38 -0.50 2.10 3.58
C LEU A 38 0.93 2.49 3.95
N VAL A 39 1.87 1.97 3.20
CA VAL A 39 3.27 2.38 3.28
C VAL A 39 3.71 2.85 1.90
N ILE A 40 4.23 4.07 1.81
CA ILE A 40 4.81 4.58 0.57
C ILE A 40 6.31 4.59 0.73
N ASN A 41 6.98 3.74 -0.04
CA ASN A 41 8.43 3.65 -0.11
C ASN A 41 8.95 4.51 -1.27
N SER A 42 10.25 4.55 -1.47
CA SER A 42 10.85 5.36 -2.54
C SER A 42 10.42 4.91 -3.94
N SER A 43 10.14 3.63 -4.15
CA SER A 43 9.78 3.09 -5.47
C SER A 43 8.58 2.16 -5.46
N THR A 44 8.00 1.87 -4.30
CA THR A 44 6.85 0.96 -4.17
C THR A 44 5.85 1.48 -3.17
N ILE A 45 4.65 0.93 -3.21
CA ILE A 45 3.65 1.12 -2.15
C ILE A 45 3.26 -0.24 -1.60
N GLU A 46 2.83 -0.29 -0.33
CA GLU A 46 2.39 -1.52 0.32
C GLU A 46 1.03 -1.29 0.93
N VAL A 47 0.12 -2.23 0.72
CA VAL A 47 -1.25 -2.16 1.25
C VAL A 47 -1.66 -3.49 1.83
N ARG A 48 -2.62 -3.47 2.77
CA ARG A 48 -3.24 -4.68 3.31
C ARG A 48 -4.25 -5.23 2.32
N CYS A 49 -4.34 -6.55 2.26
CA CYS A 49 -5.44 -7.24 1.58
C CYS A 49 -5.52 -8.65 2.14
N ASP A 50 -6.63 -9.36 1.88
CA ASP A 50 -6.69 -10.74 2.33
C ASP A 50 -5.72 -11.61 1.54
N GLN A 51 -5.38 -12.78 2.10
CA GLN A 51 -4.34 -13.64 1.53
C GLN A 51 -4.71 -14.18 0.15
N LYS A 52 -5.98 -14.42 -0.11
CA LYS A 52 -6.43 -14.91 -1.42
C LYS A 52 -6.23 -13.86 -2.49
N LEU A 53 -6.65 -12.61 -2.20
CA LEU A 53 -6.46 -11.50 -3.12
C LEU A 53 -4.97 -11.22 -3.33
N ALA A 54 -4.17 -11.23 -2.26
CA ALA A 54 -2.73 -11.02 -2.37
C ALA A 54 -2.09 -12.02 -3.32
N LYS A 55 -2.46 -13.30 -3.19
CA LYS A 55 -1.94 -14.35 -4.05
C LYS A 55 -2.36 -14.17 -5.50
N LEU A 56 -3.63 -13.84 -5.74
CA LEU A 56 -4.14 -13.62 -7.09
C LEU A 56 -3.42 -12.45 -7.77
N LEU A 57 -3.21 -11.35 -7.05
CA LEU A 57 -2.53 -10.19 -7.59
C LEU A 57 -1.08 -10.50 -7.94
N GLN A 58 -0.39 -11.27 -7.10
CA GLN A 58 0.99 -11.66 -7.34
C GLN A 58 1.11 -12.59 -8.56
N GLU A 59 0.14 -13.46 -8.77
CA GLU A 59 0.10 -14.36 -9.92
C GLU A 59 -0.22 -13.61 -11.21
N LYS A 60 -1.06 -12.59 -11.14
CA LYS A 60 -1.53 -11.85 -12.31
C LYS A 60 -0.55 -10.77 -12.77
N TYR A 61 0.14 -10.11 -11.84
CA TYR A 61 0.99 -8.96 -12.14
C TYR A 61 2.41 -9.17 -11.63
N GLU A 62 3.39 -9.03 -12.51
CA GLU A 62 4.80 -9.08 -12.12
C GLU A 62 5.21 -7.92 -11.22
N SER A 63 4.50 -6.79 -11.33
CA SER A 63 4.77 -5.61 -10.52
C SER A 63 4.24 -5.71 -9.09
N VAL A 64 3.61 -6.83 -8.73
CA VAL A 64 3.05 -7.07 -7.41
C VAL A 64 3.80 -8.19 -6.70
N MET A 65 4.25 -7.91 -5.49
CA MET A 65 5.02 -8.83 -4.65
C MET A 65 4.35 -8.97 -3.29
N GLN A 66 4.77 -9.98 -2.52
CA GLN A 66 4.35 -10.05 -1.12
C GLN A 66 4.88 -8.83 -0.37
N SER A 67 4.04 -8.23 0.46
CA SER A 67 4.43 -7.08 1.26
C SER A 67 5.51 -7.45 2.28
N ARG A 68 6.57 -6.64 2.35
CA ARG A 68 7.58 -6.77 3.40
C ARG A 68 7.03 -6.30 4.74
N TYR A 69 6.18 -5.29 4.72
CA TYR A 69 5.60 -4.71 5.93
C TYR A 69 4.46 -5.55 6.50
N PHE A 70 3.52 -5.95 5.63
CA PHE A 70 2.31 -6.67 6.05
C PHE A 70 2.44 -8.20 5.93
N GLY A 71 3.51 -8.68 5.31
CA GLY A 71 3.68 -10.12 5.09
C GLY A 71 2.61 -10.68 4.16
N ARG A 72 2.05 -11.83 4.54
CA ARG A 72 1.02 -12.51 3.74
C ARG A 72 -0.31 -11.75 3.69
N GLY A 73 -0.51 -10.83 4.60
CA GLY A 73 -1.72 -10.01 4.66
C GLY A 73 -1.65 -8.74 3.83
N GLY A 74 -0.77 -8.67 2.84
CA GLY A 74 -0.65 -7.50 2.00
C GLY A 74 0.21 -7.73 0.77
N VAL A 75 0.29 -6.68 -0.05
CA VAL A 75 1.10 -6.69 -1.27
C VAL A 75 1.94 -5.43 -1.34
N GLU A 76 3.08 -5.56 -2.01
CA GLU A 76 3.96 -4.45 -2.35
C GLU A 76 3.93 -4.28 -3.85
N ILE A 77 3.67 -3.07 -4.33
CA ILE A 77 3.35 -2.79 -5.73
C ILE A 77 4.29 -1.72 -6.26
N VAL A 78 4.82 -1.96 -7.47
CA VAL A 78 5.55 -0.92 -8.23
C VAL A 78 4.51 -0.05 -8.93
N PRO A 79 4.31 1.22 -8.51
CA PRO A 79 3.22 2.04 -9.07
C PRO A 79 3.34 2.33 -10.56
N ALA A 80 4.56 2.34 -11.09
CA ALA A 80 4.81 2.57 -12.52
C ALA A 80 4.65 1.30 -13.35
N GLY A 81 4.15 0.22 -12.76
CA GLY A 81 4.01 -1.08 -13.42
C GLY A 81 2.69 -1.24 -14.16
N GLN A 82 2.08 -2.42 -14.00
CA GLN A 82 0.93 -2.85 -14.79
C GLN A 82 -0.41 -2.32 -14.29
N LEU A 83 -0.48 -1.88 -13.03
CA LEU A 83 -1.72 -1.39 -12.45
C LEU A 83 -1.94 0.09 -12.77
N THR A 84 -3.20 0.44 -13.08
CA THR A 84 -3.58 1.84 -13.31
C THR A 84 -3.65 2.60 -12.00
N GLN A 85 -3.64 3.94 -12.08
CA GLN A 85 -3.83 4.79 -10.91
C GLN A 85 -5.15 4.47 -10.20
N ALA A 86 -6.23 4.24 -10.96
CA ALA A 86 -7.53 3.90 -10.39
C ALA A 86 -7.49 2.58 -9.63
N GLU A 87 -6.82 1.56 -10.18
CA GLU A 87 -6.66 0.28 -9.50
C GLU A 87 -5.84 0.40 -8.22
N LEU A 88 -4.79 1.21 -8.23
CA LEU A 88 -3.99 1.47 -7.03
C LEU A 88 -4.83 2.15 -5.95
N ILE A 89 -5.63 3.14 -6.33
CA ILE A 89 -6.52 3.85 -5.40
C ILE A 89 -7.54 2.88 -4.79
N ASP A 90 -8.12 2.00 -5.59
CA ASP A 90 -9.08 1.01 -5.10
C ASP A 90 -8.44 0.06 -4.08
N LEU A 91 -7.20 -0.36 -4.32
CA LEU A 91 -6.48 -1.21 -3.37
C LEU A 91 -6.16 -0.48 -2.06
N ILE A 92 -5.83 0.80 -2.14
CA ILE A 92 -5.59 1.61 -0.94
C ILE A 92 -6.88 1.79 -0.14
N ARG A 93 -8.00 2.03 -0.80
CA ARG A 93 -9.31 2.13 -0.14
C ARG A 93 -9.71 0.82 0.53
N LEU A 94 -9.47 -0.29 -0.16
CA LEU A 94 -9.73 -1.62 0.41
C LEU A 94 -8.88 -1.83 1.67
N SER A 95 -7.60 -1.48 1.61
CA SER A 95 -6.70 -1.58 2.75
C SER A 95 -7.19 -0.74 3.92
N TYR A 96 -7.61 0.51 3.65
CA TYR A 96 -8.15 1.40 4.66
C TYR A 96 -9.37 0.78 5.35
N ASN A 97 -10.27 0.21 4.56
CA ASN A 97 -11.51 -0.37 5.08
C ASN A 97 -11.27 -1.68 5.85
N LEU A 98 -10.24 -2.44 5.49
CA LEU A 98 -9.85 -3.65 6.21
C LEU A 98 -9.16 -3.36 7.54
N THR A 99 -8.64 -2.14 7.70
CA THR A 99 -7.90 -1.75 8.91
C THR A 99 -8.88 -1.20 9.93
N THR A 100 -8.86 -1.73 11.13
CA THR A 100 -9.76 -1.33 12.22
C THR A 100 -9.10 -0.45 13.25
#